data_a74c0bab737bff91f852d08953bbfda2
#
_entry.id   a74c0bab737bff91f852d08953bbfda2
#
_cell.length_a   1.000
_cell.length_b   1.000
_cell.length_c   1.000
_cell.angle_alpha   90.00
_cell.angle_beta   90.00
_cell.angle_gamma   90.00
#
_symmetry.space_group_name_H-M   'P 1'
#
loop_
_entity.id
_entity.type
_entity.pdbx_description
1 polymer ?
#
loop_
_entity_poly.entity_id
_entity_poly.type
_entity_poly.pdbx_seq_one_letter_code
_entity_poly.pdbx_strand_id
1 'polypeptide(L)'
;MDRKIITTAAFLGMTAIILGAFGAHALKKVLNLDQLNTFETGVKYQMYHALFLLFVGLSQTIAEKTKKIIFYFIITGVIFFSGSIYLLATNNLTAFDFRKIGFITPIGGLLLIVGWIWLFVDFYKKKR
;
A
#
# COMPACT_ATOMS: atom_id res chain seq x y z
N MET A 1 15.95 12.24 -2.62
CA MET A 1 15.07 11.05 -2.59
C MET A 1 14.40 10.84 -1.24
N ASP A 2 15.12 11.03 -0.14
CA ASP A 2 14.54 10.86 1.20
C ASP A 2 13.32 11.74 1.43
N ARG A 3 13.40 12.99 1.08
CA ARG A 3 12.28 13.92 1.22
C ARG A 3 11.03 13.43 0.46
N LYS A 4 11.24 12.93 -0.76
CA LYS A 4 10.15 12.40 -1.59
C LYS A 4 9.52 11.17 -0.95
N ILE A 5 10.35 10.27 -0.43
CA ILE A 5 9.88 9.04 0.22
C ILE A 5 9.08 9.39 1.48
N ILE A 6 9.62 10.25 2.33
CA ILE A 6 8.97 10.63 3.58
C ILE A 6 7.65 11.37 3.32
N THR A 7 7.64 12.30 2.37
CA THR A 7 6.43 13.03 2.01
C THR A 7 5.36 12.10 1.49
N THR A 8 5.74 11.16 0.61
CA THR A 8 4.80 10.17 0.09
C THR A 8 4.28 9.25 1.19
N ALA A 9 5.17 8.80 2.08
CA ALA A 9 4.78 7.96 3.21
C ALA A 9 3.77 8.68 4.11
N ALA A 10 4.02 9.94 4.42
CA ALA A 10 3.10 10.74 5.24
C ALA A 10 1.73 10.89 4.57
N PHE A 11 1.72 11.11 3.26
CA PHE A 11 0.47 11.20 2.50
C PHE A 11 -0.29 9.87 2.54
N LEU A 12 0.40 8.75 2.35
CA LEU A 12 -0.23 7.43 2.42
C LEU A 12 -0.80 7.14 3.81
N GLY A 13 -0.07 7.52 4.85
CA GLY A 13 -0.55 7.34 6.23
C GLY A 13 -1.79 8.18 6.51
N MET A 14 -1.76 9.44 6.10
CA MET A 14 -2.88 10.35 6.26
C MET A 14 -4.13 9.82 5.55
N THR A 15 -3.98 9.44 4.28
CA THR A 15 -5.12 8.95 3.50
C THR A 15 -5.61 7.59 3.99
N ALA A 16 -4.72 6.75 4.52
CA ALA A 16 -5.15 5.49 5.12
C ALA A 16 -6.06 5.73 6.32
N ILE A 17 -5.76 6.70 7.16
CA ILE A 17 -6.62 7.05 8.29
C ILE A 17 -7.96 7.59 7.81
N ILE A 18 -7.94 8.48 6.81
CA ILE A 18 -9.17 9.05 6.24
C ILE A 18 -10.05 7.93 5.67
N LEU A 19 -9.47 7.03 4.88
CA LEU A 19 -10.22 5.93 4.29
C LEU A 19 -10.72 4.94 5.35
N GLY A 20 -9.92 4.69 6.38
CA GLY A 20 -10.35 3.84 7.49
C GLY A 20 -11.54 4.41 8.23
N ALA A 21 -11.52 5.71 8.51
CA ALA A 21 -12.63 6.39 9.16
C ALA A 21 -13.88 6.40 8.26
N PHE A 22 -13.69 6.67 6.96
CA PHE A 22 -14.78 6.65 5.99
C PHE A 22 -15.44 5.26 5.92
N GLY A 23 -14.62 4.20 5.89
CA GLY A 23 -15.13 2.84 5.87
C GLY A 23 -15.91 2.49 7.14
N ALA A 24 -15.40 2.91 8.30
CA ALA A 24 -16.04 2.61 9.58
C ALA A 24 -17.38 3.32 9.76
N HIS A 25 -17.59 4.46 9.11
CA HIS A 25 -18.81 5.26 9.30
C HIS A 25 -19.72 5.23 8.08
N ALA A 26 -19.28 5.77 6.95
CA ALA A 26 -20.13 5.93 5.78
C ALA A 26 -20.37 4.62 5.04
N LEU A 27 -19.31 3.86 4.79
CA LEU A 27 -19.43 2.61 4.01
C LEU A 27 -20.13 1.51 4.80
N LYS A 28 -20.08 1.55 6.12
CA LYS A 28 -20.76 0.57 6.96
C LYS A 28 -22.25 0.51 6.67
N LYS A 29 -22.82 1.60 6.20
CA LYS A 29 -24.27 1.69 5.91
C LYS A 29 -24.63 1.07 4.57
N VAL A 30 -23.68 0.92 3.65
CA VAL A 30 -23.96 0.52 2.27
C VAL A 30 -23.22 -0.73 1.82
N LEU A 31 -22.25 -1.20 2.59
CA LEU A 31 -21.50 -2.42 2.30
C LEU A 31 -21.83 -3.51 3.31
N ASN A 32 -21.82 -4.77 2.85
CA ASN A 32 -21.96 -5.89 3.77
C ASN A 32 -20.65 -6.13 4.51
N LEU A 33 -20.64 -7.07 5.46
CA LEU A 33 -19.50 -7.33 6.32
C LEU A 33 -18.27 -7.79 5.52
N ASP A 34 -18.45 -8.65 4.52
CA ASP A 34 -17.34 -9.13 3.69
C ASP A 34 -16.71 -8.00 2.89
N GLN A 35 -17.53 -7.13 2.33
CA GLN A 35 -17.06 -5.96 1.57
C GLN A 35 -16.30 -4.99 2.47
N LEU A 36 -16.79 -4.76 3.70
CA LEU A 36 -16.11 -3.92 4.67
C LEU A 36 -14.76 -4.50 5.06
N ASN A 37 -14.70 -5.81 5.31
CA ASN A 37 -13.45 -6.48 5.66
C ASN A 37 -12.44 -6.38 4.52
N THR A 38 -12.90 -6.51 3.28
CA THR A 38 -12.05 -6.34 2.10
C THR A 38 -11.50 -4.91 2.03
N PHE A 39 -12.36 -3.91 2.23
CA PHE A 39 -11.95 -2.51 2.23
C PHE A 39 -10.91 -2.26 3.32
N GLU A 40 -11.13 -2.77 4.53
CA GLU A 40 -10.21 -2.61 5.64
C GLU A 40 -8.85 -3.25 5.36
N THR A 41 -8.81 -4.36 4.63
CA THR A 41 -7.56 -4.99 4.21
C THR A 41 -6.74 -4.02 3.37
N GLY A 42 -7.37 -3.33 2.42
CA GLY A 42 -6.70 -2.30 1.63
C GLY A 42 -6.13 -1.19 2.50
N VAL A 43 -6.90 -0.71 3.47
CA VAL A 43 -6.47 0.34 4.40
C VAL A 43 -5.28 -0.10 5.24
N LYS A 44 -5.33 -1.31 5.80
CA LYS A 44 -4.25 -1.85 6.63
C LYS A 44 -2.95 -1.94 5.84
N TYR A 45 -3.00 -2.49 4.64
CA TYR A 45 -1.80 -2.66 3.84
C TYR A 45 -1.25 -1.34 3.36
N GLN A 46 -2.12 -0.36 3.10
CA GLN A 46 -1.67 0.99 2.80
C GLN A 46 -0.91 1.59 3.99
N MET A 47 -1.43 1.43 5.20
CA MET A 47 -0.78 1.95 6.41
C MET A 47 0.53 1.22 6.71
N TYR A 48 0.55 -0.11 6.60
CA TYR A 48 1.78 -0.88 6.82
C TYR A 48 2.91 -0.37 5.93
N HIS A 49 2.59 -0.08 4.67
CA HIS A 49 3.59 0.33 3.70
C HIS A 49 3.90 1.82 3.79
N ALA A 50 2.99 2.62 4.31
CA ALA A 50 3.30 4.00 4.69
C ALA A 50 4.40 4.02 5.76
N LEU A 51 4.23 3.19 6.80
CA LEU A 51 5.22 3.07 7.87
C LEU A 51 6.53 2.47 7.37
N PHE A 52 6.45 1.48 6.49
CA PHE A 52 7.62 0.89 5.86
C PHE A 52 8.44 1.94 5.10
N LEU A 53 7.77 2.76 4.29
CA LEU A 53 8.45 3.81 3.53
C LEU A 53 9.00 4.90 4.43
N LEU A 54 8.32 5.19 5.53
CA LEU A 54 8.82 6.16 6.50
C LEU A 54 10.15 5.67 7.08
N PHE A 55 10.22 4.39 7.45
CA PHE A 55 11.45 3.75 7.90
C PHE A 55 12.55 3.86 6.84
N VAL A 56 12.24 3.51 5.61
CA VAL A 56 13.22 3.55 4.50
C VAL A 56 13.73 4.98 4.29
N GLY A 57 12.82 5.95 4.25
CA GLY A 57 13.18 7.34 4.00
C GLY A 57 14.03 7.95 5.11
N LEU A 58 13.79 7.56 6.36
CA LEU A 58 14.52 8.07 7.52
C LEU A 58 15.82 7.34 7.78
N SER A 59 16.02 6.17 7.19
CA SER A 59 17.22 5.37 7.42
C SER A 59 18.45 6.04 6.81
N GLN A 60 19.54 6.04 7.57
CA GLN A 60 20.82 6.55 7.11
C GLN A 60 21.74 5.44 6.63
N THR A 61 21.32 4.19 6.78
CA THR A 61 22.15 3.03 6.44
C THR A 61 21.78 2.39 5.10
N ILE A 62 20.68 2.82 4.49
CA ILE A 62 20.26 2.33 3.18
C ILE A 62 20.78 3.27 2.11
N ALA A 63 21.48 2.72 1.11
CA ALA A 63 22.01 3.51 0.00
C ALA A 63 20.88 4.13 -0.82
N GLU A 64 21.15 5.30 -1.40
CA GLU A 64 20.15 6.03 -2.20
C GLU A 64 19.57 5.20 -3.34
N LYS A 65 20.42 4.42 -4.01
CA LYS A 65 19.97 3.54 -5.11
C LYS A 65 18.97 2.51 -4.60
N THR A 66 19.26 1.90 -3.47
CA THR A 66 18.39 0.90 -2.85
C THR A 66 17.07 1.52 -2.41
N LYS A 67 17.12 2.71 -1.79
CA LYS A 67 15.90 3.42 -1.40
C LYS A 67 14.99 3.70 -2.59
N LYS A 68 15.58 4.11 -3.71
CA LYS A 68 14.83 4.42 -4.93
C LYS A 68 14.12 3.17 -5.46
N ILE A 69 14.83 2.05 -5.51
CA ILE A 69 14.27 0.79 -6.00
C ILE A 69 13.10 0.36 -5.10
N ILE A 70 13.32 0.33 -3.79
CA ILE A 70 12.28 -0.05 -2.83
C ILE A 70 11.07 0.88 -2.96
N PHE A 71 11.32 2.18 -3.04
CA PHE A 71 10.26 3.18 -3.12
C PHE A 71 9.33 2.90 -4.30
N TYR A 72 9.88 2.67 -5.49
CA TYR A 72 9.04 2.48 -6.67
C TYR A 72 8.30 1.15 -6.64
N PHE A 73 8.91 0.08 -6.13
CA PHE A 73 8.20 -1.18 -5.96
C PHE A 73 7.03 -1.04 -4.98
N ILE A 74 7.28 -0.38 -3.85
CA ILE A 74 6.25 -0.24 -2.82
C ILE A 74 5.12 0.68 -3.28
N ILE A 75 5.42 1.82 -3.89
CA ILE A 75 4.38 2.74 -4.35
C ILE A 75 3.51 2.10 -5.43
N THR A 76 4.13 1.47 -6.43
CA THR A 76 3.38 0.77 -7.47
C THR A 76 2.57 -0.36 -6.87
N GLY A 77 3.17 -1.10 -5.92
CA GLY A 77 2.48 -2.18 -5.23
C GLY A 77 1.27 -1.72 -4.43
N VAL A 78 1.39 -0.62 -3.69
CA VAL A 78 0.26 -0.06 -2.92
C VAL A 78 -0.86 0.37 -3.86
N ILE A 79 -0.53 1.05 -4.95
CA ILE A 79 -1.52 1.49 -5.92
C ILE A 79 -2.28 0.29 -6.49
N PHE A 80 -1.56 -0.74 -6.92
CA PHE A 80 -2.18 -1.92 -7.52
C PHE A 80 -2.89 -2.80 -6.51
N PHE A 81 -2.34 -2.94 -5.31
CA PHE A 81 -2.92 -3.81 -4.30
C PHE A 81 -4.07 -3.11 -3.56
N SER A 82 -3.78 -2.06 -2.79
CA SER A 82 -4.80 -1.37 -2.01
C SER A 82 -5.80 -0.63 -2.90
N GLY A 83 -5.32 0.00 -3.98
CA GLY A 83 -6.20 0.69 -4.92
C GLY A 83 -7.22 -0.23 -5.55
N SER A 84 -6.78 -1.41 -6.04
CA SER A 84 -7.71 -2.38 -6.63
C SER A 84 -8.66 -2.96 -5.58
N ILE A 85 -8.19 -3.16 -4.36
CA ILE A 85 -9.03 -3.65 -3.26
C ILE A 85 -10.15 -2.66 -2.96
N TYR A 86 -9.85 -1.35 -2.94
CA TYR A 86 -10.88 -0.35 -2.72
C TYR A 86 -11.95 -0.38 -3.81
N LEU A 87 -11.54 -0.53 -5.06
CA LEU A 87 -12.46 -0.60 -6.18
C LEU A 87 -13.31 -1.88 -6.12
N LEU A 88 -12.70 -3.01 -5.79
CA LEU A 88 -13.41 -4.29 -5.69
C LEU A 88 -14.39 -4.29 -4.51
N ALA A 89 -13.99 -3.75 -3.37
CA ALA A 89 -14.84 -3.70 -2.18
C ALA A 89 -16.10 -2.85 -2.41
N THR A 90 -15.97 -1.78 -3.20
CA THR A 90 -17.07 -0.86 -3.51
C THR A 90 -17.69 -1.11 -4.87
N ASN A 91 -17.42 -2.27 -5.47
CA ASN A 91 -17.88 -2.60 -6.83
C ASN A 91 -19.40 -2.42 -7.00
N ASN A 92 -20.18 -2.81 -6.00
CA ASN A 92 -21.63 -2.73 -6.06
C ASN A 92 -22.16 -1.29 -6.04
N LEU A 93 -21.33 -0.32 -5.68
CA LEU A 93 -21.70 1.09 -5.61
C LEU A 93 -21.44 1.83 -6.94
N THR A 94 -20.86 1.13 -7.92
CA THR A 94 -20.47 1.73 -9.20
C THR A 94 -21.10 1.00 -10.37
N ALA A 95 -21.19 1.68 -11.50
CA ALA A 95 -21.72 1.09 -12.74
C ALA A 95 -20.68 0.21 -13.44
N PHE A 96 -19.39 0.41 -13.18
CA PHE A 96 -18.32 -0.37 -13.78
C PHE A 96 -18.05 -1.62 -12.97
N ASP A 97 -17.83 -2.75 -13.63
CA ASP A 97 -17.52 -4.01 -12.95
C ASP A 97 -16.01 -4.16 -12.82
N PHE A 98 -15.47 -3.79 -11.64
CA PHE A 98 -14.04 -3.86 -11.36
C PHE A 98 -13.51 -5.28 -11.23
N ARG A 99 -14.38 -6.30 -11.16
CA ARG A 99 -13.94 -7.70 -11.12
C ARG A 99 -13.18 -8.07 -12.39
N LYS A 100 -13.42 -7.36 -13.49
CA LYS A 100 -12.69 -7.57 -14.75
C LYS A 100 -11.21 -7.28 -14.63
N ILE A 101 -10.81 -6.42 -13.66
CA ILE A 101 -9.42 -6.07 -13.41
C ILE A 101 -8.91 -6.61 -12.07
N GLY A 102 -9.61 -7.62 -11.52
CA GLY A 102 -9.23 -8.23 -10.25
C GLY A 102 -7.84 -8.86 -10.24
N PHE A 103 -7.30 -9.19 -11.43
CA PHE A 103 -5.95 -9.73 -11.55
C PHE A 103 -4.87 -8.73 -11.14
N ILE A 104 -5.19 -7.44 -11.05
CA ILE A 104 -4.23 -6.40 -10.65
C ILE A 104 -3.85 -6.55 -9.17
N THR A 105 -4.77 -7.00 -8.32
CA THR A 105 -4.52 -7.15 -6.89
C THR A 105 -3.34 -8.08 -6.58
N PRO A 106 -3.29 -9.33 -7.11
CA PRO A 106 -2.13 -10.19 -6.87
C PRO A 106 -0.83 -9.65 -7.47
N ILE A 107 -0.89 -8.93 -8.58
CA ILE A 107 0.30 -8.27 -9.14
C ILE A 107 0.81 -7.22 -8.16
N GLY A 108 -0.08 -6.41 -7.59
CA GLY A 108 0.30 -5.44 -6.56
C GLY A 108 0.91 -6.10 -5.35
N GLY A 109 0.31 -7.19 -4.86
CA GLY A 109 0.85 -7.95 -3.74
C GLY A 109 2.25 -8.47 -4.01
N LEU A 110 2.50 -8.96 -5.22
CA LEU A 110 3.83 -9.43 -5.61
C LEU A 110 4.85 -8.29 -5.59
N LEU A 111 4.49 -7.11 -6.07
CA LEU A 111 5.37 -5.94 -6.05
C LEU A 111 5.72 -5.53 -4.62
N LEU A 112 4.76 -5.61 -3.71
CA LEU A 112 5.02 -5.33 -2.29
C LEU A 112 6.00 -6.34 -1.71
N ILE A 113 5.81 -7.62 -2.02
CA ILE A 113 6.72 -8.69 -1.56
C ILE A 113 8.13 -8.43 -2.07
N VAL A 114 8.29 -8.04 -3.34
CA VAL A 114 9.59 -7.74 -3.93
C VAL A 114 10.27 -6.59 -3.17
N GLY A 115 9.51 -5.56 -2.81
CA GLY A 115 10.06 -4.45 -2.01
C GLY A 115 10.63 -4.92 -0.68
N TRP A 116 9.91 -5.79 0.03
CA TRP A 116 10.37 -6.37 1.29
C TRP A 116 11.60 -7.26 1.10
N ILE A 117 11.59 -8.09 0.05
CA ILE A 117 12.74 -8.95 -0.28
C ILE A 117 13.97 -8.10 -0.55
N TRP A 118 13.78 -6.99 -1.28
CA TRP A 118 14.91 -6.11 -1.61
C TRP A 118 15.56 -5.55 -0.35
N LEU A 119 14.74 -5.10 0.61
CA LEU A 119 15.26 -4.62 1.89
C LEU A 119 15.96 -5.74 2.65
N PHE A 120 15.35 -6.93 2.70
CA PHE A 120 15.94 -8.10 3.37
C PHE A 120 17.31 -8.42 2.79
N VAL A 121 17.40 -8.52 1.47
CA VAL A 121 18.66 -8.88 0.79
C VAL A 121 19.72 -7.81 1.01
N ASP A 122 19.31 -6.53 0.94
CA ASP A 122 20.25 -5.43 1.14
C ASP A 122 20.92 -5.50 2.51
N PHE A 123 20.13 -5.70 3.56
CA PHE A 123 20.69 -5.79 4.92
C PHE A 123 21.41 -7.10 5.16
N TYR A 124 20.94 -8.20 4.60
CA TYR A 124 21.58 -9.51 4.75
C TYR A 124 23.00 -9.50 4.17
N LYS A 125 23.19 -8.81 3.04
CA LYS A 125 24.50 -8.76 2.38
C LYS A 125 25.46 -7.74 2.97
N LYS A 126 24.97 -6.81 3.79
CA LYS A 126 25.84 -5.79 4.37
C LYS A 126 26.77 -6.40 5.42
N LYS A 127 28.04 -6.06 5.32
CA LYS A 127 29.02 -6.42 6.32
C LYS A 127 29.20 -5.26 7.30
N ARG A 128 28.96 -5.51 8.55
CA ARG A 128 29.03 -4.47 9.59
C ARG A 128 29.72 -4.98 10.83
#